data_79c09b93428d5f53091895e4879cc0e6
#
_entry.id   79c09b93428d5f53091895e4879cc0e6
#
_cell.length_a   1.000
_cell.length_b   1.000
_cell.length_c   1.000
_cell.angle_alpha   90.00
_cell.angle_beta   90.00
_cell.angle_gamma   90.00
#
_symmetry.space_group_name_H-M   'P 1'
#
loop_
_entity.id
_entity.type
_entity.pdbx_description
1 polymer ?
#
loop_
_entity_poly.entity_id
_entity_poly.type
_entity_poly.pdbx_seq_one_letter_code
_entity_poly.pdbx_strand_id
1 'polypeptide(L)'
;MSRKRDITQRITRFISVAIVLLFGAALLTKCASTMTPTGGPKDTIPPVIVFMQPDNFTTNIDTLRYPKIYVEFDEYVQIKDVQKELYTSPAMKKKPTVVRRGRGIVVTMKDTLRPNTTYAINFGAAIADNNEGNPLHSMRYVFSTGDTVDSMY
;
A
#
# COMPACT_ATOMS: atom_id res chain seq x y z
N MET A 1 24.43 34.06 71.74
CA MET A 1 23.20 34.40 70.98
C MET A 1 23.35 34.21 69.44
N SER A 2 24.57 34.14 68.93
CA SER A 2 24.86 33.98 67.44
C SER A 2 24.51 32.63 66.88
N ARG A 3 24.79 31.53 67.52
CA ARG A 3 24.65 30.15 67.00
C ARG A 3 23.22 29.75 66.68
N LYS A 4 22.20 30.27 67.35
CA LYS A 4 20.81 30.01 67.11
C LYS A 4 20.31 30.66 65.79
N ARG A 5 20.81 31.85 65.46
CA ARG A 5 20.47 32.59 64.25
C ARG A 5 21.01 31.87 63.00
N ASP A 6 22.22 31.32 63.06
CA ASP A 6 22.81 30.59 61.94
C ASP A 6 22.05 29.30 61.62
N ILE A 7 21.59 28.58 62.63
CA ILE A 7 20.80 27.36 62.44
C ILE A 7 19.45 27.70 61.80
N THR A 8 18.81 28.74 62.32
CA THR A 8 17.51 29.17 61.77
C THR A 8 17.64 29.62 60.29
N GLN A 9 18.66 30.37 59.95
CA GLN A 9 18.92 30.80 58.56
C GLN A 9 19.25 29.63 57.65
N ARG A 10 19.95 28.62 58.06
CA ARG A 10 20.24 27.42 57.33
C ARG A 10 18.92 26.62 57.03
N ILE A 11 18.13 26.43 58.08
CA ILE A 11 16.83 25.73 57.95
C ILE A 11 15.91 26.45 56.96
N THR A 12 15.82 27.79 57.09
CA THR A 12 14.98 28.59 56.18
C THR A 12 15.43 28.48 54.71
N ARG A 13 16.76 28.47 54.47
CA ARG A 13 17.30 28.27 53.11
C ARG A 13 17.01 26.88 52.59
N PHE A 14 17.13 25.82 53.39
CA PHE A 14 16.79 24.47 52.97
C PHE A 14 15.32 24.33 52.68
N ILE A 15 14.44 24.91 53.45
CA ILE A 15 12.98 24.90 53.21
C ILE A 15 12.64 25.64 51.89
N SER A 16 13.24 26.82 51.67
CA SER A 16 12.98 27.58 50.46
C SER A 16 13.47 26.84 49.20
N VAL A 17 14.64 26.19 49.24
CA VAL A 17 15.16 25.38 48.15
C VAL A 17 14.25 24.15 47.88
N ALA A 18 13.80 23.48 48.94
CA ALA A 18 12.89 22.36 48.84
C ALA A 18 11.53 22.74 48.19
N ILE A 19 10.99 23.92 48.57
CA ILE A 19 9.75 24.45 48.00
C ILE A 19 9.94 24.76 46.50
N VAL A 20 11.05 25.37 46.10
CA VAL A 20 11.37 25.69 44.72
C VAL A 20 11.51 24.41 43.88
N LEU A 21 12.19 23.39 44.44
CA LEU A 21 12.33 22.09 43.75
C LEU A 21 10.99 21.35 43.61
N LEU A 22 10.14 21.37 44.61
CA LEU A 22 8.79 20.79 44.58
C LEU A 22 7.90 21.51 43.54
N PHE A 23 7.99 22.85 43.51
CA PHE A 23 7.21 23.63 42.50
C PHE A 23 7.73 23.40 41.09
N GLY A 24 9.05 23.29 40.91
CA GLY A 24 9.68 22.95 39.62
C GLY A 24 9.27 21.55 39.13
N ALA A 25 9.26 20.55 40.03
CA ALA A 25 8.81 19.20 39.72
C ALA A 25 7.33 19.15 39.34
N ALA A 26 6.46 19.92 39.95
CA ALA A 26 5.03 20.00 39.63
C ALA A 26 4.77 20.63 38.24
N LEU A 27 5.67 21.48 37.74
CA LEU A 27 5.54 22.05 36.38
C LEU A 27 5.96 21.11 35.28
N LEU A 28 6.70 20.04 35.60
CA LEU A 28 7.17 19.03 34.64
C LEU A 28 6.13 17.90 34.40
N THR A 29 5.10 17.82 35.23
CA THR A 29 4.02 16.82 35.08
C THR A 29 2.94 17.25 34.09
N LYS A 30 3.29 17.97 33.02
CA LYS A 30 2.39 18.08 31.89
C LYS A 30 2.39 16.73 31.18
N CYS A 31 1.45 15.87 31.55
CA CYS A 31 1.15 14.67 30.83
C CYS A 31 0.93 15.03 29.35
N ALA A 32 1.84 14.59 28.49
CA ALA A 32 1.55 14.54 27.07
C ALA A 32 0.26 13.72 26.92
N SER A 33 -0.78 14.35 26.40
CA SER A 33 -2.02 13.64 26.06
C SER A 33 -1.68 12.54 25.08
N THR A 34 -1.72 11.29 25.51
CA THR A 34 -1.54 10.10 24.65
C THR A 34 -2.86 9.74 23.94
N MET A 35 -3.68 10.74 23.61
CA MET A 35 -4.79 10.47 22.72
C MET A 35 -4.21 10.03 21.38
N THR A 36 -4.34 8.75 21.09
CA THR A 36 -4.12 8.21 19.75
C THR A 36 -4.99 9.03 18.79
N PRO A 37 -4.39 9.64 17.74
CA PRO A 37 -5.20 10.35 16.76
C PRO A 37 -6.25 9.37 16.23
N THR A 38 -7.52 9.64 16.48
CA THR A 38 -8.62 8.94 15.84
C THR A 38 -8.54 9.32 14.38
N GLY A 39 -8.07 8.40 13.53
CA GLY A 39 -8.04 8.57 12.09
C GLY A 39 -9.42 9.02 11.59
N GLY A 40 -9.46 9.66 10.43
CA GLY A 40 -10.70 9.98 9.71
C GLY A 40 -11.54 8.71 9.46
N PRO A 41 -12.70 8.85 8.83
CA PRO A 41 -13.50 7.70 8.40
C PRO A 41 -12.62 6.76 7.56
N LYS A 42 -12.76 5.46 7.80
CA LYS A 42 -12.02 4.43 7.06
C LYS A 42 -12.38 4.53 5.57
N ASP A 43 -11.37 4.59 4.70
CA ASP A 43 -11.58 4.51 3.26
C ASP A 43 -12.09 3.11 2.88
N THR A 44 -13.09 3.07 2.00
CA THR A 44 -13.69 1.83 1.47
C THR A 44 -13.63 1.77 -0.05
N ILE A 45 -12.95 2.73 -0.68
CA ILE A 45 -12.86 2.83 -2.14
C ILE A 45 -11.67 1.97 -2.61
N PRO A 46 -11.86 1.06 -3.57
CA PRO A 46 -10.75 0.32 -4.18
C PRO A 46 -9.94 1.24 -5.12
N PRO A 47 -8.66 0.89 -5.39
CA PRO A 47 -7.84 1.65 -6.32
C PRO A 47 -8.44 1.71 -7.72
N VAL A 48 -8.26 2.84 -8.40
CA VAL A 48 -8.73 3.08 -9.76
C VAL A 48 -7.56 3.02 -10.73
N ILE A 49 -7.76 2.33 -11.87
CA ILE A 49 -6.78 2.25 -12.95
C ILE A 49 -6.77 3.59 -13.69
N VAL A 50 -5.59 4.24 -13.75
CA VAL A 50 -5.40 5.52 -14.45
C VAL A 50 -4.65 5.37 -15.77
N PHE A 51 -3.86 4.30 -15.94
CA PHE A 51 -3.09 4.07 -17.14
C PHE A 51 -2.79 2.57 -17.33
N MET A 52 -2.79 2.12 -18.59
CA MET A 52 -2.33 0.78 -19.00
C MET A 52 -1.44 0.87 -20.23
N GLN A 53 -0.40 0.05 -20.27
CA GLN A 53 0.44 -0.07 -21.46
C GLN A 53 0.94 -1.52 -21.63
N PRO A 54 0.65 -2.20 -22.77
CA PRO A 54 -0.27 -1.77 -23.83
C PRO A 54 -1.69 -1.51 -23.31
N ASP A 55 -2.49 -0.81 -24.11
CA ASP A 55 -3.90 -0.58 -23.77
C ASP A 55 -4.67 -1.91 -23.67
N ASN A 56 -5.74 -1.90 -22.90
CA ASN A 56 -6.67 -3.04 -22.87
C ASN A 56 -7.26 -3.26 -24.26
N PHE A 57 -7.45 -4.51 -24.65
CA PHE A 57 -7.90 -4.94 -25.99
C PHE A 57 -6.89 -4.69 -27.13
N THR A 58 -5.61 -4.50 -26.82
CA THR A 58 -4.54 -4.42 -27.83
C THR A 58 -4.45 -5.72 -28.61
N THR A 59 -4.28 -5.59 -29.94
CA THR A 59 -4.08 -6.69 -30.90
C THR A 59 -2.61 -6.78 -31.33
N ASN A 60 -2.25 -7.87 -32.05
CA ASN A 60 -0.91 -8.08 -32.60
C ASN A 60 0.21 -8.05 -31.57
N ILE A 61 -0.05 -8.54 -30.36
CA ILE A 61 0.98 -8.69 -29.32
C ILE A 61 2.01 -9.72 -29.78
N ASP A 62 3.30 -9.32 -29.74
CA ASP A 62 4.42 -10.17 -30.14
C ASP A 62 4.51 -11.43 -29.26
N THR A 63 4.47 -12.60 -29.91
CA THR A 63 4.56 -13.92 -29.27
C THR A 63 5.99 -14.38 -29.02
N LEU A 64 6.98 -13.77 -29.67
CA LEU A 64 8.40 -14.14 -29.58
C LEU A 64 9.08 -13.61 -28.32
N ARG A 65 8.49 -12.61 -27.68
CA ARG A 65 8.96 -12.05 -26.42
C ARG A 65 7.92 -12.30 -25.33
N TYR A 66 8.39 -12.36 -24.10
CA TYR A 66 7.48 -12.38 -22.96
C TYR A 66 6.86 -10.99 -22.78
N PRO A 67 5.59 -10.76 -23.22
CA PRO A 67 4.98 -9.46 -23.15
C PRO A 67 4.89 -8.98 -21.71
N LYS A 68 5.10 -7.69 -21.54
CA LYS A 68 4.93 -7.01 -20.25
C LYS A 68 3.78 -6.02 -20.37
N ILE A 69 2.93 -6.02 -19.36
CA ILE A 69 1.84 -5.07 -19.24
C ILE A 69 2.15 -4.22 -18.02
N TYR A 70 2.12 -2.92 -18.18
CA TYR A 70 2.20 -1.96 -17.09
C TYR A 70 0.81 -1.42 -16.81
N VAL A 71 0.42 -1.40 -15.53
CA VAL A 71 -0.84 -0.81 -15.06
C VAL A 71 -0.52 0.14 -13.92
N GLU A 72 -0.98 1.38 -14.03
CA GLU A 72 -0.84 2.40 -12.99
C GLU A 72 -2.19 2.71 -12.36
N PHE A 73 -2.16 2.96 -11.05
CA PHE A 73 -3.33 3.29 -10.25
C PHE A 73 -3.21 4.72 -9.70
N ASP A 74 -4.32 5.28 -9.29
CA ASP A 74 -4.41 6.59 -8.64
C ASP A 74 -3.70 6.62 -7.28
N GLU A 75 -3.55 5.44 -6.64
CA GLU A 75 -2.91 5.26 -5.34
C GLU A 75 -1.90 4.10 -5.31
N TYR A 76 -1.22 3.93 -4.17
CA TYR A 76 -0.35 2.77 -3.96
C TYR A 76 -1.15 1.51 -3.73
N VAL A 77 -0.74 0.43 -4.40
CA VAL A 77 -1.41 -0.87 -4.31
C VAL A 77 -0.52 -1.91 -3.64
N GLN A 78 -1.14 -2.89 -3.02
CA GLN A 78 -0.52 -4.13 -2.56
C GLN A 78 -0.97 -5.29 -3.42
N ILE A 79 -0.10 -6.30 -3.53
CA ILE A 79 -0.35 -7.51 -4.29
C ILE A 79 -0.55 -8.65 -3.30
N LYS A 80 -1.70 -9.33 -3.38
CA LYS A 80 -2.10 -10.42 -2.48
C LYS A 80 -2.38 -11.69 -3.28
N ASP A 81 -1.91 -12.82 -2.80
CA ASP A 81 -2.28 -14.17 -3.25
C ASP A 81 -2.44 -14.37 -4.78
N VAL A 82 -1.53 -13.76 -5.58
CA VAL A 82 -1.57 -13.81 -7.05
C VAL A 82 -1.73 -15.25 -7.57
N GLN A 83 -1.08 -16.22 -6.93
CA GLN A 83 -1.16 -17.61 -7.36
C GLN A 83 -2.56 -18.21 -7.23
N LYS A 84 -3.34 -17.70 -6.28
CA LYS A 84 -4.71 -18.14 -6.03
C LYS A 84 -5.71 -17.33 -6.85
N GLU A 85 -5.57 -16.03 -6.85
CA GLU A 85 -6.55 -15.08 -7.40
C GLU A 85 -6.43 -14.90 -8.92
N LEU A 86 -5.18 -14.96 -9.46
CA LEU A 86 -4.98 -14.72 -10.88
C LEU A 86 -5.26 -15.97 -11.70
N TYR A 87 -6.12 -15.81 -12.71
CA TYR A 87 -6.39 -16.85 -13.72
C TYR A 87 -6.41 -16.25 -15.13
N THR A 88 -6.13 -17.10 -16.13
CA THR A 88 -6.03 -16.72 -17.53
C THR A 88 -6.95 -17.57 -18.37
N SER A 89 -7.51 -16.98 -19.40
CA SER A 89 -8.25 -17.67 -20.46
C SER A 89 -7.62 -17.30 -21.82
N PRO A 90 -7.17 -18.27 -22.61
CA PRO A 90 -6.94 -19.68 -22.29
C PRO A 90 -5.99 -19.88 -21.11
N ALA A 91 -6.09 -21.03 -20.43
CA ALA A 91 -5.21 -21.34 -19.32
C ALA A 91 -3.75 -21.43 -19.76
N MET A 92 -2.87 -20.71 -19.08
CA MET A 92 -1.42 -20.74 -19.29
C MET A 92 -0.77 -21.82 -18.42
N LYS A 93 0.23 -22.53 -18.98
CA LYS A 93 1.03 -23.50 -18.20
C LYS A 93 1.83 -22.84 -17.10
N LYS A 94 2.36 -21.64 -17.38
CA LYS A 94 3.08 -20.81 -16.43
C LYS A 94 2.29 -19.51 -16.23
N LYS A 95 1.76 -19.33 -15.02
CA LYS A 95 1.03 -18.10 -14.69
C LYS A 95 1.90 -16.86 -14.88
N PRO A 96 1.35 -15.73 -15.30
CA PRO A 96 2.05 -14.45 -15.31
C PRO A 96 2.58 -14.09 -13.93
N THR A 97 3.71 -13.39 -13.89
CA THR A 97 4.22 -12.80 -12.65
C THR A 97 3.75 -11.37 -12.55
N VAL A 98 3.36 -10.96 -11.35
CA VAL A 98 2.91 -9.59 -11.03
C VAL A 98 3.88 -9.02 -10.02
N VAL A 99 4.46 -7.86 -10.34
CA VAL A 99 5.43 -7.18 -9.47
C VAL A 99 5.01 -5.72 -9.34
N ARG A 100 5.05 -5.18 -8.12
CA ARG A 100 4.78 -3.77 -7.87
C ARG A 100 5.90 -2.88 -8.40
N ARG A 101 5.53 -1.77 -9.01
CA ARG A 101 6.43 -0.72 -9.50
C ARG A 101 5.82 0.67 -9.24
N GLY A 102 6.29 1.34 -8.21
CA GLY A 102 5.71 2.63 -7.80
C GLY A 102 4.24 2.48 -7.38
N ARG A 103 3.35 3.29 -7.97
CA ARG A 103 1.89 3.19 -7.80
C ARG A 103 1.24 2.16 -8.73
N GLY A 104 2.03 1.44 -9.51
CA GLY A 104 1.52 0.49 -10.48
C GLY A 104 2.07 -0.91 -10.29
N ILE A 105 1.70 -1.77 -11.22
CA ILE A 105 2.17 -3.16 -11.33
C ILE A 105 2.72 -3.42 -12.72
N VAL A 106 3.68 -4.33 -12.78
CA VAL A 106 4.16 -4.93 -14.04
C VAL A 106 3.76 -6.38 -14.06
N VAL A 107 2.96 -6.75 -15.04
CA VAL A 107 2.57 -8.13 -15.31
C VAL A 107 3.46 -8.66 -16.42
N THR A 108 4.17 -9.76 -16.19
CA THR A 108 5.06 -10.37 -17.18
C THR A 108 4.56 -11.76 -17.51
N MET A 109 4.25 -12.02 -18.79
CA MET A 109 3.94 -13.35 -19.26
C MET A 109 5.15 -14.26 -19.09
N LYS A 110 4.92 -15.51 -18.72
CA LYS A 110 5.97 -16.52 -18.52
C LYS A 110 5.77 -17.74 -19.40
N ASP A 111 4.69 -17.77 -20.14
CA ASP A 111 4.38 -18.84 -21.07
C ASP A 111 4.54 -18.37 -22.52
N THR A 112 4.75 -19.32 -23.44
CA THR A 112 4.71 -19.05 -24.86
C THR A 112 3.28 -18.87 -25.30
N LEU A 113 2.98 -17.71 -25.88
CA LEU A 113 1.64 -17.40 -26.37
C LEU A 113 1.37 -18.08 -27.71
N ARG A 114 0.15 -18.56 -27.91
CA ARG A 114 -0.31 -19.12 -29.19
C ARG A 114 -0.56 -17.97 -30.18
N PRO A 115 -0.27 -18.14 -31.46
CA PRO A 115 -0.64 -17.15 -32.46
C PRO A 115 -2.17 -17.07 -32.62
N ASN A 116 -2.66 -15.95 -33.13
CA ASN A 116 -4.07 -15.70 -33.41
C ASN A 116 -5.02 -16.08 -32.25
N THR A 117 -4.64 -15.72 -31.03
CA THR A 117 -5.37 -16.13 -29.82
C THR A 117 -5.64 -14.93 -28.94
N THR A 118 -6.89 -14.77 -28.51
CA THR A 118 -7.28 -13.79 -27.50
C THR A 118 -7.01 -14.35 -26.09
N TYR A 119 -6.35 -13.56 -25.28
CA TYR A 119 -6.06 -13.87 -23.90
C TYR A 119 -6.76 -12.90 -22.96
N ALA A 120 -7.37 -13.41 -21.92
CA ALA A 120 -7.90 -12.62 -20.81
C ALA A 120 -7.15 -12.99 -19.52
N ILE A 121 -6.71 -12.00 -18.80
CA ILE A 121 -6.09 -12.14 -17.48
C ILE A 121 -7.04 -11.52 -16.46
N ASN A 122 -7.54 -12.34 -15.58
CA ASN A 122 -8.36 -11.92 -14.44
C ASN A 122 -7.51 -11.87 -13.19
N PHE A 123 -7.59 -10.78 -12.45
CA PHE A 123 -6.78 -10.57 -11.24
C PHE A 123 -7.52 -10.94 -9.96
N GLY A 124 -8.83 -11.22 -10.04
CA GLY A 124 -9.64 -11.53 -8.86
C GLY A 124 -9.53 -10.44 -7.80
N ALA A 125 -9.17 -10.82 -6.58
CA ALA A 125 -8.90 -9.91 -5.47
C ALA A 125 -7.40 -9.66 -5.23
N ALA A 126 -6.52 -10.00 -6.20
CA ALA A 126 -5.07 -9.92 -6.04
C ALA A 126 -4.53 -8.49 -5.90
N ILE A 127 -5.24 -7.49 -6.40
CA ILE A 127 -4.84 -6.08 -6.31
C ILE A 127 -5.76 -5.39 -5.31
N ALA A 128 -5.17 -4.74 -4.33
CA ALA A 128 -5.89 -3.98 -3.30
C ALA A 128 -5.15 -2.68 -2.99
N ASP A 129 -5.83 -1.69 -2.41
CA ASP A 129 -5.15 -0.50 -1.89
C ASP A 129 -4.12 -0.87 -0.80
N ASN A 130 -3.13 0.00 -0.62
CA ASN A 130 -2.03 -0.29 0.31
C ASN A 130 -2.40 -0.01 1.77
N ASN A 131 -3.38 0.82 2.05
CA ASN A 131 -3.70 1.29 3.39
C ASN A 131 -4.75 0.40 4.07
N GLU A 132 -5.96 0.36 3.53
CA GLU A 132 -7.11 -0.36 4.10
C GLU A 132 -7.25 -1.77 3.56
N GLY A 133 -6.67 -2.04 2.39
CA GLY A 133 -6.68 -3.34 1.74
C GLY A 133 -7.97 -3.63 0.96
N ASN A 134 -8.66 -2.59 0.47
CA ASN A 134 -9.86 -2.71 -0.36
C ASN A 134 -9.52 -3.33 -1.71
N PRO A 135 -10.05 -4.50 -2.08
CA PRO A 135 -9.67 -5.19 -3.30
C PRO A 135 -10.36 -4.63 -4.55
N LEU A 136 -9.60 -4.55 -5.66
CA LEU A 136 -10.12 -4.23 -6.99
C LEU A 136 -10.61 -5.51 -7.68
N HIS A 137 -11.84 -5.93 -7.42
CA HIS A 137 -12.39 -7.21 -7.92
C HIS A 137 -12.63 -7.29 -9.42
N SER A 138 -12.79 -6.15 -10.11
CA SER A 138 -13.18 -6.13 -11.52
C SER A 138 -12.02 -6.02 -12.50
N MET A 139 -10.77 -6.09 -12.02
CA MET A 139 -9.61 -5.92 -12.88
C MET A 139 -9.44 -7.10 -13.82
N ARG A 140 -9.62 -6.83 -15.13
CA ARG A 140 -9.38 -7.76 -16.19
C ARG A 140 -8.62 -7.07 -17.33
N TYR A 141 -7.60 -7.74 -17.85
CA TYR A 141 -6.83 -7.30 -19.01
C TYR A 141 -6.99 -8.30 -20.15
N VAL A 142 -7.36 -7.82 -21.30
CA VAL A 142 -7.61 -8.61 -22.52
C VAL A 142 -6.68 -8.15 -23.63
N PHE A 143 -6.09 -9.08 -24.37
CA PHE A 143 -5.27 -8.78 -25.53
C PHE A 143 -5.33 -9.94 -26.53
N SER A 144 -4.92 -9.67 -27.76
CA SER A 144 -4.81 -10.69 -28.80
C SER A 144 -3.42 -10.74 -29.40
N THR A 145 -2.97 -11.93 -29.74
CA THR A 145 -1.76 -12.16 -30.56
C THR A 145 -2.08 -12.15 -32.05
N GLY A 146 -3.35 -12.07 -32.42
CA GLY A 146 -3.85 -11.87 -33.77
C GLY A 146 -4.32 -10.43 -34.00
N ASP A 147 -4.93 -10.19 -35.15
CA ASP A 147 -5.40 -8.88 -35.58
C ASP A 147 -6.77 -8.47 -34.99
N THR A 148 -7.45 -9.42 -34.37
CA THR A 148 -8.77 -9.23 -33.76
C THR A 148 -8.80 -9.75 -32.34
N VAL A 149 -9.67 -9.17 -31.51
CA VAL A 149 -10.02 -9.67 -30.17
C VAL A 149 -11.33 -10.43 -30.32
N ASP A 150 -11.34 -11.68 -29.85
CA ASP A 150 -12.56 -12.49 -29.84
C ASP A 150 -13.58 -11.89 -28.86
N SER A 151 -14.86 -11.88 -29.23
CA SER A 151 -15.94 -11.37 -28.38
C SER A 151 -16.35 -12.31 -27.24
N MET A 152 -15.84 -13.54 -27.21
CA MET A 152 -16.18 -14.58 -26.22
C MET A 152 -15.09 -14.80 -25.15
N TYR A 153 -14.34 -13.76 -24.80
CA TYR A 153 -13.31 -13.79 -23.73
C TYR A 153 -13.87 -13.64 -22.32
#